data_f9721a0e785e9c6b3547a336a74ef585
#
_entry.id   f9721a0e785e9c6b3547a336a74ef585
#
_cell.length_a   1.000
_cell.length_b   1.000
_cell.length_c   1.000
_cell.angle_alpha   90.00
_cell.angle_beta   90.00
_cell.angle_gamma   90.00
#
_symmetry.space_group_name_H-M   'P 1'
#
loop_
_entity.id
_entity.type
_entity.pdbx_description
1 polymer ?
#
loop_
_entity_poly.entity_id
_entity_poly.type
_entity_poly.pdbx_seq_one_letter_code
_entity_poly.pdbx_strand_id
1 'polypeptide(L)'
;HIYELTDAKGLLKAGLDAFAHGVRDRDIDEEFVAMYKQRPEVILVPNLPGRGVKTDLGWVSDTVAPAELEKLQAEAAKDDPEAQKLYGIQARNLAKLNAAGVKIAMGTDGNTPYGPHIEMEDMVAAGMSPAAGLFAGTRDSAQVMKLNDPGTAAGGKSAGFIALHANPPGNITKTPRSNAAFIPGAAGDPAGLRPR
;
A
#
# COMPACT_ATOMS: atom_id res chain seq x y z
N HIS A 1 -4.76 13.05 8.42
CA HIS A 1 -3.90 12.21 9.25
C HIS A 1 -4.59 11.92 10.58
N ILE A 2 -4.52 10.69 11.05
CA ILE A 2 -5.05 10.29 12.37
C ILE A 2 -4.00 9.45 13.11
N TYR A 3 -4.19 9.36 14.42
CA TYR A 3 -3.40 8.50 15.30
C TYR A 3 -4.32 7.72 16.24
N GLU A 4 -5.21 8.42 16.95
CA GLU A 4 -6.02 7.87 18.01
C GLU A 4 -7.41 7.43 17.53
N LEU A 5 -7.92 6.35 18.11
CA LEU A 5 -9.26 5.83 17.83
C LEU A 5 -10.37 6.87 18.15
N THR A 6 -10.19 7.62 19.22
CA THR A 6 -11.17 8.62 19.63
C THR A 6 -11.32 9.73 18.58
N ASP A 7 -10.19 10.21 18.07
CA ASP A 7 -10.18 11.24 17.02
C ASP A 7 -10.75 10.71 15.70
N ALA A 8 -10.40 9.47 15.34
CA ALA A 8 -10.94 8.82 14.16
C ALA A 8 -12.46 8.72 14.18
N LYS A 9 -13.06 8.35 15.34
CA LYS A 9 -14.51 8.34 15.53
C LYS A 9 -15.12 9.74 15.41
N GLY A 10 -14.48 10.74 16.02
CA GLY A 10 -14.92 12.13 15.93
C GLY A 10 -14.93 12.64 14.47
N LEU A 11 -13.88 12.35 13.71
CA LEU A 11 -13.77 12.76 12.33
C LEU A 11 -14.77 12.04 11.42
N LEU A 12 -15.05 10.75 11.63
CA LEU A 12 -16.12 10.06 10.90
C LEU A 12 -17.49 10.72 11.17
N LYS A 13 -17.80 11.06 12.42
CA LYS A 13 -19.04 11.77 12.79
C LYS A 13 -19.11 13.16 12.15
N ALA A 14 -17.98 13.84 12.02
CA ALA A 14 -17.88 15.15 11.40
C ALA A 14 -17.96 15.12 9.86
N GLY A 15 -18.00 13.94 9.24
CA GLY A 15 -18.19 13.82 7.78
C GLY A 15 -16.91 13.73 6.97
N LEU A 16 -15.79 13.27 7.55
CA LEU A 16 -14.54 13.08 6.82
C LEU A 16 -14.72 12.07 5.67
N ASP A 17 -14.08 12.33 4.52
CA ASP A 17 -14.16 11.49 3.32
C ASP A 17 -13.04 10.45 3.20
N ALA A 18 -11.87 10.72 3.80
CA ALA A 18 -10.73 9.81 3.74
C ALA A 18 -9.80 9.95 4.94
N PHE A 19 -9.24 8.84 5.37
CA PHE A 19 -8.17 8.80 6.34
C PHE A 19 -6.82 8.52 5.69
N ALA A 20 -5.83 9.36 5.97
CA ALA A 20 -4.41 9.01 5.80
C ALA A 20 -3.91 8.46 7.14
N HIS A 21 -3.33 7.29 7.07
CA HIS A 21 -2.99 6.38 8.17
C HIS A 21 -4.20 5.68 8.81
N GLY A 22 -3.93 4.53 9.39
CA GLY A 22 -4.86 3.82 10.25
C GLY A 22 -4.76 4.29 11.71
N VAL A 23 -5.73 3.88 12.53
CA VAL A 23 -5.63 3.99 13.99
C VAL A 23 -4.44 3.18 14.47
N ARG A 24 -3.58 3.77 15.30
CA ARG A 24 -2.30 3.17 15.70
C ARG A 24 -2.01 3.20 17.21
N ASP A 25 -2.89 3.81 18.00
CA ASP A 25 -2.77 3.82 19.47
C ASP A 25 -3.29 2.53 20.10
N ARG A 26 -4.29 1.88 19.49
CA ARG A 26 -4.94 0.66 19.98
C ARG A 26 -5.69 -0.10 18.89
N ASP A 27 -6.16 -1.30 19.23
CA ASP A 27 -7.08 -2.04 18.38
C ASP A 27 -8.44 -1.32 18.29
N ILE A 28 -9.00 -1.27 17.07
CA ILE A 28 -10.32 -0.66 16.82
C ILE A 28 -11.44 -1.53 17.37
N ASP A 29 -12.48 -0.88 17.84
CA ASP A 29 -13.68 -1.54 18.37
C ASP A 29 -14.78 -1.73 17.30
N GLU A 30 -15.85 -2.44 17.69
CA GLU A 30 -16.98 -2.71 16.80
C GLU A 30 -17.79 -1.45 16.47
N GLU A 31 -17.80 -0.45 17.34
CA GLU A 31 -18.45 0.84 17.06
C GLU A 31 -17.76 1.51 15.86
N PHE A 32 -16.43 1.58 15.83
CA PHE A 32 -15.69 2.19 14.73
C PHE A 32 -15.94 1.47 13.42
N VAL A 33 -15.96 0.14 13.42
CA VAL A 33 -16.31 -0.67 12.26
C VAL A 33 -17.74 -0.37 11.78
N ALA A 34 -18.69 -0.27 12.70
CA ALA A 34 -20.08 0.06 12.38
C ALA A 34 -20.23 1.46 11.77
N MET A 35 -19.45 2.43 12.26
CA MET A 35 -19.42 3.79 11.69
C MET A 35 -18.93 3.79 10.24
N TYR A 36 -17.89 3.03 9.91
CA TYR A 36 -17.44 2.85 8.53
C TYR A 36 -18.51 2.22 7.64
N LYS A 37 -19.22 1.21 8.14
CA LYS A 37 -20.33 0.57 7.41
C LYS A 37 -21.49 1.52 7.09
N GLN A 38 -21.69 2.54 7.91
CA GLN A 38 -22.67 3.60 7.67
C GLN A 38 -22.18 4.63 6.64
N ARG A 39 -20.87 4.66 6.36
CA ARG A 39 -20.20 5.58 5.47
C ARG A 39 -19.34 4.82 4.44
N PRO A 40 -19.94 4.00 3.56
CA PRO A 40 -19.21 3.11 2.66
C PRO A 40 -18.36 3.84 1.59
N GLU A 41 -18.55 5.15 1.45
CA GLU A 41 -17.75 6.01 0.57
C GLU A 41 -16.40 6.39 1.19
N VAL A 42 -16.25 6.35 2.52
CA VAL A 42 -15.02 6.75 3.22
C VAL A 42 -13.89 5.77 2.90
N ILE A 43 -12.74 6.32 2.59
CA ILE A 43 -11.56 5.59 2.15
C ILE A 43 -10.49 5.61 3.23
N LEU A 44 -9.84 4.47 3.43
CA LEU A 44 -8.63 4.35 4.24
C LEU A 44 -7.40 4.23 3.33
N VAL A 45 -6.42 5.09 3.56
CA VAL A 45 -5.07 4.97 3.01
C VAL A 45 -4.14 4.61 4.17
N PRO A 46 -3.79 3.34 4.39
CA PRO A 46 -3.20 2.89 5.65
C PRO A 46 -1.80 3.45 5.92
N ASN A 47 -0.95 3.57 4.90
CA ASN A 47 0.45 3.99 5.06
C ASN A 47 1.07 3.24 6.25
N LEU A 48 1.21 1.93 6.12
CA LEU A 48 1.67 1.07 7.21
C LEU A 48 3.10 1.43 7.61
N PRO A 49 3.44 1.37 8.92
CA PRO A 49 4.82 1.46 9.34
C PRO A 49 5.58 0.20 8.94
N GLY A 50 6.90 0.29 8.90
CA GLY A 50 7.73 -0.90 8.65
C GLY A 50 7.41 -2.03 9.63
N ARG A 51 7.44 -3.26 9.13
CA ARG A 51 7.09 -4.47 9.91
C ARG A 51 8.03 -4.75 11.08
N GLY A 52 9.22 -4.14 11.12
CA GLY A 52 10.22 -4.38 12.14
C GLY A 52 10.80 -5.80 12.13
N VAL A 53 10.67 -6.52 11.02
CA VAL A 53 11.24 -7.85 10.83
C VAL A 53 12.38 -7.81 9.83
N LYS A 54 13.37 -8.69 10.02
CA LYS A 54 14.46 -8.85 9.09
C LYS A 54 13.93 -9.06 7.67
N THR A 55 14.35 -8.19 6.74
CA THR A 55 13.86 -8.16 5.36
C THR A 55 15.03 -8.14 4.39
N ASP A 56 14.95 -8.95 3.33
CA ASP A 56 15.90 -8.88 2.21
C ASP A 56 15.44 -7.82 1.21
N LEU A 57 16.22 -6.78 1.05
CA LEU A 57 16.01 -5.69 0.10
C LEU A 57 16.91 -5.80 -1.15
N GLY A 58 17.57 -6.93 -1.37
CA GLY A 58 18.44 -7.13 -2.53
C GLY A 58 17.74 -6.87 -3.88
N TRP A 59 16.44 -7.03 -3.95
CA TRP A 59 15.65 -6.77 -5.15
C TRP A 59 15.53 -5.29 -5.53
N VAL A 60 15.85 -4.34 -4.65
CA VAL A 60 15.86 -2.90 -4.99
C VAL A 60 17.18 -2.45 -5.64
N SER A 61 18.16 -3.35 -5.80
CA SER A 61 19.48 -3.07 -6.39
C SER A 61 19.44 -2.35 -7.76
N ASP A 62 18.36 -2.55 -8.50
CA ASP A 62 18.15 -1.90 -9.80
C ASP A 62 17.61 -0.46 -9.69
N THR A 63 17.21 -0.03 -8.50
CA THR A 63 16.52 1.26 -8.27
C THR A 63 17.25 2.21 -7.35
N VAL A 64 18.28 1.75 -6.64
CA VAL A 64 19.08 2.56 -5.73
C VAL A 64 20.58 2.37 -5.97
N ALA A 65 21.38 3.37 -5.60
CA ALA A 65 22.84 3.28 -5.70
C ALA A 65 23.39 2.18 -4.75
N PRO A 66 24.51 1.51 -5.08
CA PRO A 66 25.06 0.42 -4.28
C PRO A 66 25.32 0.79 -2.81
N ALA A 67 25.84 1.99 -2.55
CA ALA A 67 26.09 2.47 -1.18
C ALA A 67 24.79 2.71 -0.39
N GLU A 68 23.72 3.12 -1.05
CA GLU A 68 22.41 3.26 -0.44
C GLU A 68 21.77 1.89 -0.15
N LEU A 69 21.91 0.94 -1.08
CA LEU A 69 21.45 -0.44 -0.88
C LEU A 69 22.11 -1.08 0.34
N GLU A 70 23.43 -0.93 0.47
CA GLU A 70 24.18 -1.45 1.64
C GLU A 70 23.63 -0.89 2.95
N LYS A 71 23.36 0.41 3.01
CA LYS A 71 22.78 1.07 4.19
C LYS A 71 21.36 0.54 4.47
N LEU A 72 20.48 0.52 3.47
CA LEU A 72 19.11 0.00 3.59
C LEU A 72 19.09 -1.45 4.05
N GLN A 73 19.97 -2.29 3.50
CA GLN A 73 20.06 -3.70 3.87
C GLN A 73 20.59 -3.88 5.30
N ALA A 74 21.54 -3.04 5.74
CA ALA A 74 22.05 -3.07 7.10
C ALA A 74 20.97 -2.68 8.13
N GLU A 75 20.11 -1.73 7.79
CA GLU A 75 18.96 -1.34 8.62
C GLU A 75 17.90 -2.45 8.63
N ALA A 76 17.55 -3.01 7.46
CA ALA A 76 16.57 -4.07 7.31
C ALA A 76 17.03 -5.46 7.81
N ALA A 77 18.30 -5.61 8.17
CA ALA A 77 18.86 -6.87 8.64
C ALA A 77 18.54 -7.20 10.11
N LYS A 78 17.88 -6.30 10.83
CA LYS A 78 17.63 -6.41 12.27
C LYS A 78 16.12 -6.50 12.54
N ASP A 79 15.79 -7.29 13.54
CA ASP A 79 14.45 -7.24 14.14
C ASP A 79 14.34 -6.03 15.06
N ASP A 80 13.20 -5.33 15.00
CA ASP A 80 12.84 -4.21 15.86
C ASP A 80 11.51 -4.51 16.56
N PRO A 81 11.52 -4.92 17.83
CA PRO A 81 10.30 -5.27 18.57
C PRO A 81 9.32 -4.11 18.73
N GLU A 82 9.78 -2.86 18.83
CA GLU A 82 8.89 -1.70 18.92
C GLU A 82 8.18 -1.44 17.58
N ALA A 83 8.91 -1.51 16.48
CA ALA A 83 8.31 -1.42 15.15
C ALA A 83 7.32 -2.58 14.91
N GLN A 84 7.64 -3.81 15.32
CA GLN A 84 6.74 -4.97 15.24
C GLN A 84 5.44 -4.72 15.99
N LYS A 85 5.52 -4.14 17.18
CA LYS A 85 4.34 -3.80 18.00
C LYS A 85 3.47 -2.75 17.33
N LEU A 86 4.06 -1.68 16.82
CA LEU A 86 3.35 -0.60 16.12
C LEU A 86 2.70 -1.10 14.83
N TYR A 87 3.44 -1.87 14.03
CA TYR A 87 2.90 -2.51 12.84
C TYR A 87 1.74 -3.45 13.22
N GLY A 88 1.91 -4.27 14.25
CA GLY A 88 0.91 -5.26 14.67
C GLY A 88 -0.44 -4.66 15.01
N ILE A 89 -0.49 -3.50 15.67
CA ILE A 89 -1.76 -2.78 15.94
C ILE A 89 -2.42 -2.39 14.62
N GLN A 90 -1.69 -1.72 13.74
CA GLN A 90 -2.24 -1.23 12.48
C GLN A 90 -2.61 -2.37 11.52
N ALA A 91 -1.83 -3.45 11.50
CA ALA A 91 -2.13 -4.66 10.73
C ALA A 91 -3.44 -5.31 11.14
N ARG A 92 -3.68 -5.49 12.46
CA ARG A 92 -4.97 -6.02 12.96
C ARG A 92 -6.13 -5.10 12.62
N ASN A 93 -5.95 -3.80 12.75
CA ASN A 93 -6.95 -2.80 12.41
C ASN A 93 -7.28 -2.83 10.92
N LEU A 94 -6.26 -2.90 10.06
CA LEU A 94 -6.43 -3.02 8.61
C LEU A 94 -7.15 -4.31 8.23
N ALA A 95 -6.75 -5.45 8.81
CA ALA A 95 -7.41 -6.74 8.58
C ALA A 95 -8.92 -6.66 8.94
N LYS A 96 -9.25 -6.06 10.09
CA LYS A 96 -10.62 -5.93 10.56
C LYS A 96 -11.46 -5.03 9.63
N LEU A 97 -10.92 -3.89 9.19
CA LEU A 97 -11.59 -2.99 8.25
C LEU A 97 -11.72 -3.60 6.85
N ASN A 98 -10.69 -4.30 6.37
CA ASN A 98 -10.74 -5.02 5.10
C ASN A 98 -11.82 -6.12 5.12
N ALA A 99 -11.90 -6.91 6.19
CA ALA A 99 -12.95 -7.93 6.37
C ALA A 99 -14.35 -7.31 6.45
N ALA A 100 -14.47 -6.07 6.93
CA ALA A 100 -15.71 -5.32 6.97
C ALA A 100 -16.10 -4.68 5.62
N GLY A 101 -15.26 -4.80 4.58
CA GLY A 101 -15.52 -4.25 3.25
C GLY A 101 -15.24 -2.75 3.11
N VAL A 102 -14.44 -2.18 4.01
CA VAL A 102 -14.01 -0.78 3.92
C VAL A 102 -13.16 -0.59 2.65
N LYS A 103 -13.35 0.53 1.95
CA LYS A 103 -12.53 0.89 0.81
C LYS A 103 -11.12 1.23 1.28
N ILE A 104 -10.13 0.54 0.71
CA ILE A 104 -8.72 0.73 1.05
C ILE A 104 -7.97 1.09 -0.22
N ALA A 105 -7.24 2.20 -0.19
CA ALA A 105 -6.31 2.57 -1.23
C ALA A 105 -4.88 2.54 -0.69
N MET A 106 -3.91 2.39 -1.56
CA MET A 106 -2.51 2.35 -1.16
C MET A 106 -1.94 3.76 -0.99
N GLY A 107 -1.07 3.93 0.01
CA GLY A 107 -0.20 5.10 0.19
C GLY A 107 1.05 4.68 0.94
N THR A 108 2.17 5.33 0.68
CA THR A 108 3.47 4.97 1.25
C THR A 108 3.99 5.96 2.29
N ASP A 109 3.41 7.16 2.34
CA ASP A 109 3.93 8.29 3.14
C ASP A 109 5.43 8.55 2.90
N GLY A 110 5.90 8.24 1.71
CA GLY A 110 7.30 8.32 1.32
C GLY A 110 7.46 8.57 -0.18
N ASN A 111 8.71 8.82 -0.59
CA ASN A 111 9.09 9.16 -1.95
C ASN A 111 10.09 8.16 -2.58
N THR A 112 10.21 6.97 -2.03
CA THR A 112 11.11 5.96 -2.57
C THR A 112 10.45 5.20 -3.73
N PRO A 113 11.20 4.86 -4.80
CA PRO A 113 10.63 4.17 -5.96
C PRO A 113 10.14 2.75 -5.64
N TYR A 114 10.64 2.15 -4.58
CA TYR A 114 10.27 0.80 -4.13
C TYR A 114 9.18 0.79 -3.05
N GLY A 115 8.83 1.94 -2.47
CA GLY A 115 7.82 2.07 -1.40
C GLY A 115 6.48 1.42 -1.73
N PRO A 116 5.90 1.60 -2.93
CA PRO A 116 4.65 0.97 -3.31
C PRO A 116 4.66 -0.57 -3.24
N HIS A 117 5.79 -1.19 -3.56
CA HIS A 117 5.93 -2.64 -3.50
C HIS A 117 5.97 -3.14 -2.05
N ILE A 118 6.72 -2.44 -1.18
CA ILE A 118 6.77 -2.73 0.26
C ILE A 118 5.39 -2.55 0.88
N GLU A 119 4.70 -1.45 0.61
CA GLU A 119 3.35 -1.22 1.16
C GLU A 119 2.37 -2.33 0.76
N MET A 120 2.38 -2.78 -0.49
CA MET A 120 1.55 -3.92 -0.91
C MET A 120 1.91 -5.21 -0.18
N GLU A 121 3.20 -5.48 0.04
CA GLU A 121 3.65 -6.63 0.82
C GLU A 121 3.19 -6.53 2.28
N ASP A 122 3.28 -5.34 2.87
CA ASP A 122 2.87 -5.07 4.24
C ASP A 122 1.34 -5.17 4.41
N MET A 123 0.55 -4.71 3.43
CA MET A 123 -0.90 -4.90 3.40
C MET A 123 -1.28 -6.39 3.34
N VAL A 124 -0.55 -7.19 2.55
CA VAL A 124 -0.77 -8.64 2.48
C VAL A 124 -0.34 -9.33 3.78
N ALA A 125 0.79 -8.95 4.36
CA ALA A 125 1.22 -9.43 5.67
C ALA A 125 0.23 -9.07 6.79
N ALA A 126 -0.49 -7.95 6.64
CA ALA A 126 -1.59 -7.54 7.52
C ALA A 126 -2.90 -8.32 7.30
N GLY A 127 -2.96 -9.25 6.35
CA GLY A 127 -4.11 -10.13 6.12
C GLY A 127 -4.98 -9.79 4.90
N MET A 128 -4.60 -8.84 4.07
CA MET A 128 -5.25 -8.63 2.78
C MET A 128 -4.84 -9.72 1.78
N SER A 129 -5.72 -10.06 0.83
CA SER A 129 -5.29 -10.92 -0.27
C SER A 129 -4.34 -10.17 -1.21
N PRO A 130 -3.41 -10.86 -1.91
CA PRO A 130 -2.56 -10.21 -2.91
C PRO A 130 -3.35 -9.44 -3.98
N ALA A 131 -4.51 -9.96 -4.39
CA ALA A 131 -5.41 -9.27 -5.31
C ALA A 131 -5.97 -7.96 -4.73
N ALA A 132 -6.35 -7.97 -3.42
CA ALA A 132 -6.82 -6.76 -2.75
C ALA A 132 -5.71 -5.70 -2.64
N GLY A 133 -4.46 -6.10 -2.33
CA GLY A 133 -3.31 -5.21 -2.34
C GLY A 133 -3.07 -4.57 -3.71
N LEU A 134 -3.17 -5.35 -4.79
CA LEU A 134 -3.06 -4.82 -6.16
C LEU A 134 -4.20 -3.86 -6.50
N PHE A 135 -5.44 -4.17 -6.13
CA PHE A 135 -6.57 -3.26 -6.34
C PHE A 135 -6.38 -1.95 -5.57
N ALA A 136 -5.91 -2.03 -4.31
CA ALA A 136 -5.59 -0.85 -3.52
C ALA A 136 -4.53 0.04 -4.20
N GLY A 137 -3.49 -0.57 -4.81
CA GLY A 137 -2.42 0.15 -5.52
C GLY A 137 -2.76 0.61 -6.93
N THR A 138 -3.92 0.25 -7.48
CA THR A 138 -4.32 0.58 -8.86
C THR A 138 -5.70 1.20 -8.93
N ARG A 139 -6.73 0.38 -9.03
CA ARG A 139 -8.13 0.79 -9.20
C ARG A 139 -8.59 1.72 -8.06
N ASP A 140 -8.34 1.32 -6.82
CA ASP A 140 -8.90 2.00 -5.67
C ASP A 140 -8.16 3.32 -5.42
N SER A 141 -6.84 3.37 -5.65
CA SER A 141 -6.06 4.62 -5.64
C SER A 141 -6.51 5.59 -6.74
N ALA A 142 -6.80 5.10 -7.95
CA ALA A 142 -7.36 5.94 -9.01
C ALA A 142 -8.72 6.54 -8.61
N GLN A 143 -9.59 5.76 -7.96
CA GLN A 143 -10.88 6.24 -7.45
C GLN A 143 -10.73 7.34 -6.39
N VAL A 144 -9.77 7.19 -5.44
CA VAL A 144 -9.46 8.21 -4.43
C VAL A 144 -9.06 9.53 -5.09
N MET A 145 -8.23 9.45 -6.11
CA MET A 145 -7.77 10.60 -6.88
C MET A 145 -8.83 11.14 -7.87
N LYS A 146 -10.04 10.53 -7.88
CA LYS A 146 -11.14 10.87 -8.82
C LYS A 146 -10.71 10.76 -10.30
N LEU A 147 -9.79 9.84 -10.59
CA LEU A 147 -9.34 9.54 -11.94
C LEU A 147 -10.23 8.46 -12.54
N ASN A 148 -10.96 8.79 -13.60
CA ASN A 148 -11.94 7.87 -14.21
C ASN A 148 -11.30 6.95 -15.26
N ASP A 149 -10.13 7.30 -15.76
CA ASP A 149 -9.49 6.66 -16.90
C ASP A 149 -8.44 5.61 -16.48
N PRO A 150 -7.43 5.88 -15.61
CA PRO A 150 -6.44 4.90 -15.18
C PRO A 150 -6.96 3.94 -14.11
N GLY A 151 -6.11 2.98 -13.72
CA GLY A 151 -6.33 2.07 -12.59
C GLY A 151 -6.96 0.73 -12.96
N THR A 152 -7.51 0.58 -14.16
CA THR A 152 -8.06 -0.68 -14.67
C THR A 152 -7.74 -0.88 -16.14
N ALA A 153 -7.41 -2.11 -16.53
CA ALA A 153 -7.26 -2.49 -17.93
C ALA A 153 -8.64 -2.89 -18.52
N ALA A 154 -9.23 -1.99 -19.31
CA ALA A 154 -10.52 -2.22 -19.97
C ALA A 154 -10.58 -1.48 -21.31
N GLY A 155 -11.46 -1.91 -22.20
CA GLY A 155 -11.69 -1.22 -23.47
C GLY A 155 -12.10 0.23 -23.24
N GLY A 156 -11.50 1.18 -23.99
CA GLY A 156 -11.78 2.61 -23.88
C GLY A 156 -11.04 3.34 -22.75
N LYS A 157 -10.21 2.64 -21.98
CA LYS A 157 -9.34 3.22 -20.93
C LYS A 157 -7.95 3.52 -21.46
N SER A 158 -7.23 4.46 -20.81
CA SER A 158 -5.82 4.71 -21.09
C SER A 158 -4.98 3.46 -20.88
N ALA A 159 -4.11 3.15 -21.86
CA ALA A 159 -3.24 2.00 -21.84
C ALA A 159 -2.01 2.22 -20.95
N GLY A 160 -2.23 2.51 -19.67
CA GLY A 160 -1.17 2.57 -18.64
C GLY A 160 -1.12 1.26 -17.87
N PHE A 161 -0.11 0.42 -18.12
CA PHE A 161 0.07 -0.85 -17.42
C PHE A 161 1.53 -1.29 -17.38
N ILE A 162 1.84 -2.16 -16.44
CA ILE A 162 3.13 -2.85 -16.36
C ILE A 162 2.92 -4.34 -16.60
N ALA A 163 3.80 -4.94 -17.43
CA ALA A 163 3.85 -6.38 -17.62
C ALA A 163 4.87 -6.97 -16.66
N LEU A 164 4.43 -7.91 -15.82
CA LEU A 164 5.26 -8.52 -14.79
C LEU A 164 5.78 -9.89 -15.24
N HIS A 165 6.95 -10.31 -14.73
CA HIS A 165 7.53 -11.63 -14.98
C HIS A 165 6.74 -12.79 -14.39
N ALA A 166 5.93 -12.54 -13.35
CA ALA A 166 5.20 -13.56 -12.65
C ALA A 166 3.82 -13.05 -12.20
N ASN A 167 2.96 -13.97 -11.77
CA ASN A 167 1.60 -13.67 -11.35
C ASN A 167 1.56 -13.10 -9.92
N PRO A 168 1.39 -11.78 -9.72
CA PRO A 168 1.36 -11.16 -8.39
C PRO A 168 0.14 -11.55 -7.53
N PRO A 169 -1.06 -11.87 -8.08
CA PRO A 169 -2.15 -12.50 -7.31
C PRO A 169 -1.76 -13.80 -6.59
N GLY A 170 -0.78 -14.52 -7.10
CA GLY A 170 -0.25 -15.72 -6.45
C GLY A 170 0.88 -15.42 -5.43
N ASN A 171 1.57 -14.31 -5.61
CA ASN A 171 2.63 -13.86 -4.70
C ASN A 171 2.94 -12.38 -4.93
N ILE A 172 2.56 -11.54 -3.97
CA ILE A 172 2.70 -10.09 -4.05
C ILE A 172 4.16 -9.62 -4.17
N THR A 173 5.13 -10.37 -3.66
CA THR A 173 6.57 -10.06 -3.76
C THR A 173 7.11 -10.09 -5.21
N LYS A 174 6.27 -10.43 -6.18
CA LYS A 174 6.63 -10.42 -7.61
C LYS A 174 6.31 -9.09 -8.30
N THR A 175 5.68 -8.15 -7.64
CA THR A 175 5.35 -6.83 -8.19
C THR A 175 6.57 -6.00 -8.62
N PRO A 176 7.75 -6.06 -7.98
CA PRO A 176 8.92 -5.29 -8.42
C PRO A 176 9.53 -5.77 -9.74
N ARG A 177 9.24 -7.01 -10.17
CA ARG A 177 9.87 -7.60 -11.36
C ARG A 177 9.02 -7.38 -12.59
N SER A 178 9.28 -6.27 -13.30
CA SER A 178 8.58 -5.90 -14.54
C SER A 178 9.40 -6.20 -15.80
N ASN A 179 8.71 -6.67 -16.84
CA ASN A 179 9.25 -6.86 -18.20
C ASN A 179 9.18 -5.56 -19.02
N ALA A 180 8.06 -4.84 -18.87
CA ALA A 180 7.78 -3.65 -19.64
C ALA A 180 6.82 -2.74 -18.88
N ALA A 181 6.95 -1.44 -19.06
CA ALA A 181 6.00 -0.44 -18.63
C ALA A 181 5.40 0.25 -19.86
N PHE A 182 4.09 0.33 -19.91
CA PHE A 182 3.36 1.03 -20.96
C PHE A 182 2.74 2.27 -20.35
N ILE A 183 3.11 3.42 -20.88
CA ILE A 183 2.56 4.73 -20.51
C ILE A 183 1.64 5.18 -21.64
N PRO A 184 0.49 5.79 -21.39
CA PRO A 184 -0.37 6.28 -22.46
C PRO A 184 0.39 7.08 -23.51
N GLY A 185 0.40 6.60 -24.76
CA GLY A 185 1.10 7.22 -25.89
C GLY A 185 2.56 6.80 -26.10
N ALA A 186 3.16 5.99 -25.24
CA ALA A 186 4.52 5.47 -25.42
C ALA A 186 4.71 4.07 -24.81
N ALA A 187 5.45 3.20 -25.50
CA ALA A 187 5.98 1.99 -24.89
C ALA A 187 7.32 2.34 -24.23
N GLY A 188 7.47 2.11 -22.94
CA GLY A 188 8.70 2.37 -22.19
C GLY A 188 9.44 1.06 -21.88
N ASP A 189 10.74 1.02 -22.10
CA ASP A 189 11.62 0.00 -21.55
C ASP A 189 11.86 0.31 -20.06
N PRO A 190 11.52 -0.58 -19.10
CA PRO A 190 11.81 -0.39 -17.69
C PRO A 190 13.30 -0.13 -17.41
N ALA A 191 14.21 -0.70 -18.20
CA ALA A 191 15.64 -0.46 -18.07
C ALA A 191 16.03 1.01 -18.35
N GLY A 192 15.28 1.70 -19.21
CA GLY A 192 15.47 3.12 -19.51
C GLY A 192 14.97 4.07 -18.42
N LEU A 193 14.18 3.57 -17.46
CA LEU A 193 13.65 4.34 -16.33
C LEU A 193 14.51 4.23 -15.06
N ARG A 194 15.61 3.46 -15.11
CA ARG A 194 16.55 3.30 -13.99
C ARG A 194 17.37 4.59 -13.79
N PRO A 195 17.61 5.04 -12.54
CA PRO A 195 18.53 6.13 -12.28
C PRO A 195 19.93 5.76 -12.82
N ARG A 196 20.57 6.72 -13.47
CA ARG A 196 21.97 6.59 -13.93
C ARG A 196 22.91 6.82 -12.77
#